data_85e1006b441e04f664cd6ccfe61a1225
#
_entry.id   85e1006b441e04f664cd6ccfe61a1225
#
_cell.length_a   1.000
_cell.length_b   1.000
_cell.length_c   1.000
_cell.angle_alpha   90.00
_cell.angle_beta   90.00
_cell.angle_gamma   90.00
#
_symmetry.space_group_name_H-M   'P 1'
#
loop_
_entity.id
_entity.type
_entity.pdbx_description
1 polymer ?
#
loop_
_entity_poly.entity_id
_entity_poly.type
_entity_poly.pdbx_seq_one_letter_code
_entity_poly.pdbx_strand_id
1 'polypeptide(L)'
;MGKLVVIEGACDGIGKSTQFNYLKEHLIKDGYVVDSHHFPSYNTYQGVPVEKYLSGEYGCVSELSPYFIHGLYAMDRAITWQTLLKNKYNDGHVILLDRYTTSSLLYQAALIEDITERLKFVSYAEDYEYNKLGVQRPDNVIFLTAPFDLVTKIRSKRVDNDGVKNDIHERNIEFMKKVYENACMVAEYLN
;
A
#
# COMPACT_ATOMS: atom_id res chain seq x y z
N MET A 1 19.72 -11.46 -9.40
CA MET A 1 18.36 -11.13 -8.98
C MET A 1 18.34 -9.69 -8.50
N GLY A 2 17.31 -8.96 -8.83
CA GLY A 2 17.10 -7.59 -8.40
C GLY A 2 16.84 -7.45 -6.90
N LYS A 3 16.48 -6.24 -6.51
CA LYS A 3 16.01 -5.93 -5.17
C LYS A 3 14.63 -5.30 -5.25
N LEU A 4 13.73 -5.69 -4.37
CA LEU A 4 12.39 -5.12 -4.25
C LEU A 4 12.29 -4.37 -2.93
N VAL A 5 12.14 -3.05 -3.03
CA VAL A 5 12.05 -2.12 -1.89
C VAL A 5 10.70 -1.44 -1.91
N VAL A 6 10.01 -1.48 -0.78
CA VAL A 6 8.69 -0.86 -0.61
C VAL A 6 8.81 0.33 0.31
N ILE A 7 8.20 1.45 -0.05
CA ILE A 7 7.93 2.55 0.87
C ILE A 7 6.45 2.50 1.28
N GLU A 8 6.23 2.30 2.56
CA GLU A 8 4.91 2.23 3.17
C GLU A 8 4.78 3.31 4.26
N GLY A 9 3.58 3.66 4.60
CA GLY A 9 3.34 4.64 5.66
C GLY A 9 2.12 4.31 6.49
N ALA A 10 2.21 4.61 7.78
CA ALA A 10 1.12 4.39 8.73
C ALA A 10 -0.22 5.04 8.30
N CYS A 11 -0.14 6.08 7.48
CA CYS A 11 -1.31 6.74 6.89
C CYS A 11 -0.90 7.66 5.72
N ASP A 12 -1.87 8.26 5.06
CA ASP A 12 -1.62 9.22 3.99
C ASP A 12 -1.18 10.60 4.53
N GLY A 13 -0.37 11.29 3.72
CA GLY A 13 0.14 12.62 4.09
C GLY A 13 1.44 12.62 4.88
N ILE A 14 2.02 11.46 5.20
CA ILE A 14 3.22 11.29 6.03
C ILE A 14 4.54 11.59 5.30
N GLY A 15 4.49 11.97 4.02
CA GLY A 15 5.69 12.28 3.24
C GLY A 15 6.24 11.12 2.40
N LYS A 16 5.48 10.05 2.18
CA LYS A 16 5.90 8.90 1.35
C LYS A 16 6.47 9.32 0.01
N SER A 17 5.73 10.12 -0.77
CA SER A 17 6.16 10.53 -2.12
C SER A 17 7.47 11.32 -2.10
N THR A 18 7.71 12.13 -1.09
CA THR A 18 8.97 12.87 -0.91
C THR A 18 10.13 11.91 -0.69
N GLN A 19 9.98 10.97 0.26
CA GLN A 19 11.02 9.99 0.57
C GLN A 19 11.26 9.01 -0.59
N PHE A 20 10.18 8.64 -1.29
CA PHE A 20 10.25 7.81 -2.48
C PHE A 20 11.12 8.44 -3.57
N ASN A 21 10.88 9.72 -3.88
CA ASN A 21 11.65 10.43 -4.90
C ASN A 21 13.11 10.61 -4.48
N TYR A 22 13.38 10.96 -3.23
CA TYR A 22 14.76 11.06 -2.72
C TYR A 22 15.50 9.73 -2.83
N LEU A 23 14.88 8.63 -2.39
CA LEU A 23 15.50 7.30 -2.48
C LEU A 23 15.76 6.91 -3.93
N LYS A 24 14.79 7.13 -4.83
CA LYS A 24 14.93 6.85 -6.25
C LYS A 24 16.10 7.60 -6.87
N GLU A 25 16.20 8.92 -6.61
CA GLU A 25 17.28 9.74 -7.12
C GLU A 25 18.66 9.30 -6.61
N HIS A 26 18.77 8.95 -5.31
CA HIS A 26 20.02 8.46 -4.73
C HIS A 26 20.44 7.12 -5.33
N LEU A 27 19.52 6.16 -5.46
CA LEU A 27 19.83 4.87 -6.06
C LEU A 27 20.32 5.03 -7.51
N ILE A 28 19.67 5.89 -8.30
CA ILE A 28 20.11 6.19 -9.69
C ILE A 28 21.49 6.82 -9.70
N LYS A 29 21.76 7.77 -8.80
CA LYS A 29 23.06 8.43 -8.68
C LYS A 29 24.17 7.45 -8.29
N ASP A 30 23.84 6.44 -7.48
CA ASP A 30 24.76 5.36 -7.06
C ASP A 30 24.95 4.29 -8.15
N GLY A 31 24.34 4.47 -9.34
CA GLY A 31 24.54 3.60 -10.50
C GLY A 31 23.58 2.42 -10.61
N TYR A 32 22.55 2.35 -9.77
CA TYR A 32 21.54 1.30 -9.89
C TYR A 32 20.55 1.60 -11.02
N VAL A 33 20.11 0.53 -11.71
CA VAL A 33 18.96 0.61 -12.61
C VAL A 33 17.70 0.47 -11.77
N VAL A 34 16.91 1.54 -11.73
CA VAL A 34 15.72 1.62 -10.85
C VAL A 34 14.45 1.68 -11.68
N ASP A 35 13.58 0.71 -11.46
CA ASP A 35 12.19 0.77 -11.92
C ASP A 35 11.28 1.08 -10.75
N SER A 36 10.29 1.93 -10.97
CA SER A 36 9.39 2.35 -9.91
C SER A 36 7.94 2.19 -10.31
N HIS A 37 7.10 1.84 -9.33
CA HIS A 37 5.66 1.73 -9.52
C HIS A 37 4.91 2.19 -8.26
N HIS A 38 3.67 2.64 -8.46
CA HIS A 38 2.76 3.01 -7.38
C HIS A 38 1.52 2.12 -7.42
N PHE A 39 1.10 1.63 -6.26
CA PHE A 39 -0.16 0.91 -6.13
C PHE A 39 -1.20 1.74 -5.35
N PRO A 40 -2.50 1.69 -5.76
CA PRO A 40 -3.04 0.95 -6.91
C PRO A 40 -2.58 1.54 -8.25
N SER A 41 -2.59 0.69 -9.30
CA SER A 41 -2.15 1.03 -10.66
C SER A 41 -3.23 1.85 -11.39
N TYR A 42 -3.44 3.09 -10.96
CA TYR A 42 -4.45 3.98 -11.54
C TYR A 42 -4.32 4.13 -13.05
N ASN A 43 -5.45 4.29 -13.72
CA ASN A 43 -5.56 4.46 -15.19
C ASN A 43 -5.03 3.25 -15.99
N THR A 44 -5.03 2.07 -15.39
CA THR A 44 -4.68 0.80 -16.05
C THR A 44 -5.82 -0.21 -15.92
N TYR A 45 -5.87 -1.18 -16.84
CA TYR A 45 -6.96 -2.18 -16.82
C TYR A 45 -7.00 -3.01 -15.52
N GLN A 46 -5.85 -3.29 -14.91
CA GLN A 46 -5.78 -4.02 -13.65
C GLN A 46 -6.14 -3.16 -12.44
N GLY A 47 -5.95 -1.84 -12.52
CA GLY A 47 -6.30 -0.90 -11.45
C GLY A 47 -7.78 -0.51 -11.43
N VAL A 48 -8.50 -0.65 -12.55
CA VAL A 48 -9.93 -0.29 -12.66
C VAL A 48 -10.80 -0.86 -11.54
N PRO A 49 -10.69 -2.15 -11.13
CA PRO A 49 -11.50 -2.66 -10.02
C PRO A 49 -11.27 -1.92 -8.71
N VAL A 50 -10.03 -1.52 -8.45
CA VAL A 50 -9.69 -0.73 -7.24
C VAL A 50 -10.24 0.69 -7.36
N GLU A 51 -10.13 1.33 -8.52
CA GLU A 51 -10.70 2.67 -8.76
C GLU A 51 -12.21 2.68 -8.53
N LYS A 52 -12.94 1.67 -9.03
CA LYS A 52 -14.37 1.51 -8.81
C LYS A 52 -14.73 1.30 -7.34
N TYR A 53 -13.93 0.52 -6.62
CA TYR A 53 -14.08 0.38 -5.17
C TYR A 53 -13.90 1.73 -4.46
N LEU A 54 -12.83 2.46 -4.77
CA LEU A 54 -12.51 3.75 -4.15
C LEU A 54 -13.53 4.86 -4.50
N SER A 55 -14.19 4.76 -5.66
CA SER A 55 -15.30 5.65 -6.04
C SER A 55 -16.62 5.32 -5.33
N GLY A 56 -16.73 4.13 -4.71
CA GLY A 56 -17.94 3.65 -4.02
C GLY A 56 -18.92 2.88 -4.92
N GLU A 57 -18.52 2.52 -6.15
CA GLU A 57 -19.41 1.78 -7.08
C GLU A 57 -19.80 0.39 -6.58
N TYR A 58 -19.01 -0.21 -5.68
CA TYR A 58 -19.31 -1.53 -5.09
C TYR A 58 -20.08 -1.47 -3.77
N GLY A 59 -20.48 -0.29 -3.32
CA GLY A 59 -21.21 -0.08 -2.07
C GLY A 59 -20.33 0.48 -0.95
N CYS A 60 -20.87 0.48 0.26
CA CYS A 60 -20.18 1.02 1.43
C CYS A 60 -19.08 0.07 1.92
N VAL A 61 -17.98 0.61 2.42
CA VAL A 61 -16.86 -0.17 2.98
C VAL A 61 -17.33 -1.12 4.08
N SER A 62 -18.31 -0.70 4.90
CA SER A 62 -18.87 -1.51 5.98
C SER A 62 -19.69 -2.73 5.52
N GLU A 63 -20.09 -2.76 4.26
CA GLU A 63 -20.89 -3.86 3.67
C GLU A 63 -20.01 -4.87 2.92
N LEU A 64 -18.76 -4.51 2.65
CA LEU A 64 -17.84 -5.32 1.88
C LEU A 64 -16.91 -6.13 2.79
N SER A 65 -16.72 -7.40 2.45
CA SER A 65 -15.73 -8.23 3.14
C SER A 65 -14.32 -7.67 2.96
N PRO A 66 -13.50 -7.60 4.03
CA PRO A 66 -12.07 -7.25 3.91
C PRO A 66 -11.31 -8.15 2.92
N TYR A 67 -11.70 -9.41 2.80
CA TYR A 67 -11.14 -10.36 1.84
C TYR A 67 -11.50 -10.01 0.39
N PHE A 68 -12.74 -9.56 0.14
CA PHE A 68 -13.14 -9.09 -1.18
C PHE A 68 -12.33 -7.86 -1.58
N ILE A 69 -12.25 -6.86 -0.69
CA ILE A 69 -11.49 -5.64 -0.93
C ILE A 69 -10.02 -5.97 -1.19
N HIS A 70 -9.41 -6.82 -0.35
CA HIS A 70 -8.04 -7.30 -0.53
C HIS A 70 -7.83 -7.95 -1.90
N GLY A 71 -8.78 -8.79 -2.34
CA GLY A 71 -8.72 -9.46 -3.64
C GLY A 71 -8.58 -8.49 -4.82
N LEU A 72 -9.25 -7.34 -4.79
CA LEU A 72 -9.13 -6.32 -5.83
C LEU A 72 -7.69 -5.77 -5.92
N TYR A 73 -7.11 -5.42 -4.78
CA TYR A 73 -5.74 -4.92 -4.70
C TYR A 73 -4.70 -5.99 -5.02
N ALA A 74 -4.93 -7.22 -4.56
CA ALA A 74 -4.05 -8.35 -4.81
C ALA A 74 -3.95 -8.69 -6.30
N MET A 75 -5.07 -8.63 -7.03
CA MET A 75 -5.08 -8.85 -8.48
C MET A 75 -4.38 -7.73 -9.25
N ASP A 76 -4.53 -6.47 -8.86
CA ASP A 76 -3.76 -5.37 -9.43
C ASP A 76 -2.25 -5.63 -9.26
N ARG A 77 -1.80 -5.97 -8.06
CA ARG A 77 -0.39 -6.28 -7.80
C ARG A 77 0.11 -7.49 -8.58
N ALA A 78 -0.68 -8.56 -8.62
CA ALA A 78 -0.29 -9.79 -9.30
C ALA A 78 -0.15 -9.59 -10.82
N ILE A 79 -1.09 -8.91 -11.45
CA ILE A 79 -1.03 -8.61 -12.88
C ILE A 79 0.15 -7.70 -13.18
N THR A 80 0.31 -6.62 -12.41
CA THR A 80 1.43 -5.68 -12.56
C THR A 80 2.78 -6.39 -12.37
N TRP A 81 2.90 -7.27 -11.36
CA TRP A 81 4.09 -8.07 -11.15
C TRP A 81 4.41 -8.93 -12.37
N GLN A 82 3.47 -9.73 -12.84
CA GLN A 82 3.68 -10.66 -13.95
C GLN A 82 3.98 -9.97 -15.29
N THR A 83 3.35 -8.82 -15.54
CA THR A 83 3.43 -8.17 -16.85
C THR A 83 4.49 -7.06 -16.95
N LEU A 84 4.82 -6.40 -15.84
CA LEU A 84 5.66 -5.21 -15.84
C LEU A 84 6.97 -5.37 -15.06
N LEU A 85 6.93 -6.00 -13.87
CA LEU A 85 8.02 -5.89 -12.90
C LEU A 85 8.93 -7.12 -12.86
N LYS A 86 8.38 -8.31 -13.06
CA LYS A 86 9.07 -9.58 -12.88
C LYS A 86 10.34 -9.72 -13.73
N ASN A 87 10.28 -9.38 -15.02
CA ASN A 87 11.44 -9.48 -15.89
C ASN A 87 12.55 -8.52 -15.46
N LYS A 88 12.19 -7.29 -15.14
CA LYS A 88 13.12 -6.26 -14.66
C LYS A 88 13.80 -6.70 -13.35
N TYR A 89 13.02 -7.26 -12.42
CA TYR A 89 13.58 -7.85 -11.20
C TYR A 89 14.56 -8.98 -11.50
N ASN A 90 14.21 -9.88 -12.42
CA ASN A 90 15.10 -10.98 -12.83
C ASN A 90 16.39 -10.47 -13.49
N ASP A 91 16.32 -9.36 -14.22
CA ASP A 91 17.44 -8.69 -14.89
C ASP A 91 18.35 -7.92 -13.91
N GLY A 92 18.03 -7.93 -12.63
CA GLY A 92 18.86 -7.34 -11.57
C GLY A 92 18.53 -5.89 -11.21
N HIS A 93 17.40 -5.33 -11.71
CA HIS A 93 16.99 -3.98 -11.38
C HIS A 93 16.54 -3.85 -9.92
N VAL A 94 16.66 -2.65 -9.38
CA VAL A 94 15.99 -2.27 -8.13
C VAL A 94 14.55 -1.89 -8.46
N ILE A 95 13.59 -2.64 -7.92
CA ILE A 95 12.17 -2.32 -8.03
C ILE A 95 11.77 -1.52 -6.79
N LEU A 96 11.44 -0.25 -6.98
CA LEU A 96 11.02 0.64 -5.90
C LEU A 96 9.51 0.88 -5.98
N LEU A 97 8.79 0.50 -4.93
CA LEU A 97 7.33 0.55 -4.89
C LEU A 97 6.83 1.55 -3.85
N ASP A 98 5.90 2.42 -4.24
CA ASP A 98 5.07 3.19 -3.32
C ASP A 98 3.79 2.38 -3.05
N ARG A 99 3.66 1.82 -1.85
CA ARG A 99 2.67 0.83 -1.43
C ARG A 99 2.86 -0.54 -2.11
N TYR A 100 2.40 -1.57 -1.41
CA TYR A 100 2.43 -2.95 -1.89
C TYR A 100 1.44 -3.84 -1.11
N THR A 101 1.73 -5.14 -0.96
CA THR A 101 0.96 -6.07 -0.12
C THR A 101 0.81 -5.54 1.31
N THR A 102 1.85 -4.91 1.84
CA THR A 102 1.84 -4.23 3.15
C THR A 102 0.65 -3.30 3.34
N SER A 103 0.25 -2.53 2.32
CA SER A 103 -0.94 -1.67 2.44
C SER A 103 -2.23 -2.44 2.77
N SER A 104 -2.38 -3.67 2.25
CA SER A 104 -3.54 -4.51 2.60
C SER A 104 -3.51 -4.96 4.06
N LEU A 105 -2.30 -5.22 4.59
CA LEU A 105 -2.12 -5.57 6.00
C LEU A 105 -2.44 -4.39 6.93
N LEU A 106 -2.33 -3.16 6.42
CA LEU A 106 -2.64 -1.95 7.18
C LEU A 106 -4.13 -1.59 7.09
N TYR A 107 -4.67 -1.47 5.86
CA TYR A 107 -6.00 -0.92 5.59
C TYR A 107 -7.11 -1.97 5.72
N GLN A 108 -7.00 -3.10 5.02
CA GLN A 108 -8.04 -4.11 5.04
C GLN A 108 -8.08 -4.86 6.37
N ALA A 109 -6.94 -5.12 6.99
CA ALA A 109 -6.90 -5.72 8.32
C ALA A 109 -7.55 -4.80 9.39
N ALA A 110 -7.44 -3.48 9.26
CA ALA A 110 -8.07 -2.52 10.18
C ALA A 110 -9.62 -2.56 10.16
N LEU A 111 -10.22 -3.15 9.12
CA LEU A 111 -11.67 -3.38 9.06
C LEU A 111 -12.14 -4.51 9.97
N ILE A 112 -11.22 -5.33 10.48
CA ILE A 112 -11.52 -6.50 11.34
C ILE A 112 -11.32 -6.08 12.80
N GLU A 113 -12.40 -6.10 13.58
CA GLU A 113 -12.38 -5.65 14.98
C GLU A 113 -11.61 -6.62 15.90
N ASP A 114 -11.87 -7.93 15.77
CA ASP A 114 -11.20 -8.94 16.59
C ASP A 114 -9.74 -9.10 16.19
N ILE A 115 -8.84 -8.96 17.16
CA ILE A 115 -7.39 -9.00 16.91
C ILE A 115 -6.90 -10.35 16.40
N THR A 116 -7.51 -11.45 16.86
CA THR A 116 -7.12 -12.80 16.43
C THR A 116 -7.52 -13.03 14.97
N GLU A 117 -8.73 -12.62 14.58
CA GLU A 117 -9.19 -12.69 13.20
C GLU A 117 -8.39 -11.73 12.30
N ARG A 118 -7.99 -10.58 12.82
CA ARG A 118 -7.11 -9.62 12.11
C ARG A 118 -5.76 -10.24 11.79
N LEU A 119 -5.12 -10.92 12.74
CA LEU A 119 -3.84 -11.61 12.51
C LEU A 119 -3.99 -12.79 11.55
N LYS A 120 -5.13 -13.51 11.59
CA LYS A 120 -5.43 -14.53 10.57
C LYS A 120 -5.55 -13.92 9.18
N PHE A 121 -6.19 -12.75 9.05
CA PHE A 121 -6.25 -12.03 7.78
C PHE A 121 -4.86 -11.61 7.29
N VAL A 122 -3.99 -11.12 8.18
CA VAL A 122 -2.61 -10.77 7.82
C VAL A 122 -1.89 -11.99 7.24
N SER A 123 -1.93 -13.12 7.94
CA SER A 123 -1.32 -14.37 7.46
C SER A 123 -1.93 -14.87 6.14
N TYR A 124 -3.25 -14.75 6.00
CA TYR A 124 -3.95 -15.08 4.75
C TYR A 124 -3.49 -14.21 3.59
N ALA A 125 -3.42 -12.89 3.79
CA ALA A 125 -3.05 -11.94 2.74
C ALA A 125 -1.62 -12.18 2.24
N GLU A 126 -0.69 -12.47 3.14
CA GLU A 126 0.68 -12.84 2.78
C GLU A 126 0.75 -14.17 2.02
N ASP A 127 0.07 -15.22 2.50
CA ASP A 127 0.05 -16.52 1.82
C ASP A 127 -0.59 -16.39 0.43
N TYR A 128 -1.72 -15.68 0.34
CA TYR A 128 -2.45 -15.50 -0.91
C TYR A 128 -1.59 -14.79 -1.96
N GLU A 129 -0.99 -13.65 -1.63
CA GLU A 129 -0.22 -12.89 -2.61
C GLU A 129 1.14 -13.52 -2.91
N TYR A 130 1.92 -13.88 -1.88
CA TYR A 130 3.27 -14.37 -2.10
C TYR A 130 3.32 -15.83 -2.57
N ASN A 131 2.50 -16.71 -1.97
CA ASN A 131 2.58 -18.14 -2.25
C ASN A 131 1.57 -18.62 -3.31
N LYS A 132 0.36 -18.02 -3.40
CA LYS A 132 -0.67 -18.46 -4.35
C LYS A 132 -0.61 -17.65 -5.65
N LEU A 133 -0.50 -16.33 -5.59
CA LEU A 133 -0.42 -15.47 -6.78
C LEU A 133 1.04 -15.33 -7.30
N GLY A 134 2.04 -15.71 -6.52
CA GLY A 134 3.45 -15.66 -6.91
C GLY A 134 3.99 -14.22 -7.06
N VAL A 135 3.42 -13.29 -6.32
CA VAL A 135 3.94 -11.94 -6.22
C VAL A 135 5.23 -11.96 -5.40
N GLN A 136 6.25 -11.20 -5.78
CA GLN A 136 7.53 -11.22 -5.09
C GLN A 136 7.42 -10.63 -3.69
N ARG A 137 7.93 -11.33 -2.69
CA ARG A 137 8.07 -10.78 -1.33
C ARG A 137 9.12 -9.65 -1.37
N PRO A 138 8.86 -8.50 -0.71
CA PRO A 138 9.86 -7.43 -0.66
C PRO A 138 11.12 -7.86 0.08
N ASP A 139 12.29 -7.40 -0.40
CA ASP A 139 13.55 -7.55 0.32
C ASP A 139 13.61 -6.59 1.51
N ASN A 140 13.06 -5.37 1.35
CA ASN A 140 13.01 -4.36 2.39
C ASN A 140 11.69 -3.57 2.33
N VAL A 141 11.16 -3.26 3.50
CA VAL A 141 10.05 -2.31 3.67
C VAL A 141 10.52 -1.14 4.50
N ILE A 142 10.47 0.05 3.93
CA ILE A 142 10.72 1.30 4.65
C ILE A 142 9.37 1.82 5.14
N PHE A 143 9.12 1.65 6.43
CA PHE A 143 7.87 2.07 7.06
C PHE A 143 8.02 3.46 7.66
N LEU A 144 7.21 4.41 7.16
CA LEU A 144 7.18 5.78 7.65
C LEU A 144 6.07 5.94 8.68
N THR A 145 6.41 6.52 9.82
CA THR A 145 5.45 6.87 10.87
C THR A 145 5.72 8.25 11.42
N ALA A 146 4.67 8.91 11.93
CA ALA A 146 4.73 10.17 12.67
C ALA A 146 3.50 10.25 13.58
N PRO A 147 3.49 11.04 14.65
CA PRO A 147 2.31 11.19 15.51
C PRO A 147 1.05 11.49 14.71
N PHE A 148 -0.04 10.79 15.00
CA PHE A 148 -1.29 10.88 14.23
C PHE A 148 -1.81 12.33 14.12
N ASP A 149 -1.72 13.11 15.22
CA ASP A 149 -2.12 14.53 15.22
C ASP A 149 -1.30 15.41 14.27
N LEU A 150 -0.01 15.06 14.07
CA LEU A 150 0.84 15.77 13.10
C LEU A 150 0.39 15.43 11.68
N VAL A 151 0.11 14.17 11.42
CA VAL A 151 -0.33 13.71 10.09
C VAL A 151 -1.67 14.34 9.71
N THR A 152 -2.63 14.38 10.62
CA THR A 152 -3.94 15.02 10.39
C THR A 152 -3.80 16.51 10.09
N LYS A 153 -2.88 17.23 10.76
CA LYS A 153 -2.59 18.64 10.48
C LYS A 153 -1.93 18.84 9.10
N ILE A 154 -1.01 17.96 8.71
CA ILE A 154 -0.36 18.05 7.38
C ILE A 154 -1.39 17.79 6.29
N ARG A 155 -2.27 16.83 6.51
CA ARG A 155 -3.31 16.45 5.56
C ARG A 155 -4.36 17.54 5.36
N SER A 156 -4.88 18.16 6.44
CA SER A 156 -5.84 19.25 6.33
C SER A 156 -5.28 20.40 5.47
N LYS A 157 -4.01 20.75 5.66
CA LYS A 157 -3.35 21.77 4.83
C LYS A 157 -3.28 21.41 3.34
N ARG A 158 -3.16 20.13 2.97
CA ARG A 158 -3.16 19.69 1.56
C ARG A 158 -4.54 19.79 0.94
N VAL A 159 -5.58 19.38 1.65
CA VAL A 159 -6.97 19.51 1.17
C VAL A 159 -7.30 20.98 0.90
N ASP A 160 -6.89 21.89 1.80
CA ASP A 160 -7.16 23.31 1.66
C ASP A 160 -6.36 23.97 0.52
N ASN A 161 -5.13 23.55 0.29
CA ASN A 161 -4.23 24.20 -0.66
C ASN A 161 -4.25 23.57 -2.06
N ASP A 162 -4.39 22.24 -2.17
CA ASP A 162 -4.18 21.50 -3.43
C ASP A 162 -5.50 20.98 -4.01
N GLY A 163 -6.64 21.16 -3.34
CA GLY A 163 -7.96 20.72 -3.80
C GLY A 163 -8.08 19.20 -3.98
N VAL A 164 -7.23 18.42 -3.32
CA VAL A 164 -7.20 16.96 -3.42
C VAL A 164 -8.48 16.38 -2.83
N LYS A 165 -9.24 15.65 -3.66
CA LYS A 165 -10.45 14.96 -3.20
C LYS A 165 -10.09 13.75 -2.35
N ASN A 166 -10.64 13.69 -1.15
CA ASN A 166 -10.55 12.52 -0.30
C ASN A 166 -11.29 11.32 -0.90
N ASP A 167 -10.68 10.15 -0.90
CA ASP A 167 -11.35 8.88 -1.22
C ASP A 167 -12.30 8.43 -0.09
N ILE A 168 -12.93 7.25 -0.26
CA ILE A 168 -13.90 6.73 0.72
C ILE A 168 -13.28 6.44 2.09
N HIS A 169 -12.01 6.09 2.15
CA HIS A 169 -11.28 5.84 3.39
C HIS A 169 -10.90 7.13 4.08
N GLU A 170 -10.39 8.06 3.31
CA GLU A 170 -9.89 9.33 3.78
C GLU A 170 -10.97 10.26 4.36
N ARG A 171 -12.23 10.07 4.00
CA ARG A 171 -13.37 10.83 4.55
C ARG A 171 -13.71 10.46 5.98
N ASN A 172 -13.27 9.28 6.47
CA ASN A 172 -13.57 8.77 7.80
C ASN A 172 -12.33 8.83 8.71
N ILE A 173 -12.25 9.87 9.53
CA ILE A 173 -11.11 10.10 10.43
C ILE A 173 -10.96 9.01 11.51
N GLU A 174 -12.07 8.42 11.95
CA GLU A 174 -12.05 7.32 12.93
C GLU A 174 -11.45 6.07 12.31
N PHE A 175 -11.83 5.77 11.07
CA PHE A 175 -11.24 4.68 10.32
C PHE A 175 -9.74 4.91 10.07
N MET A 176 -9.34 6.14 9.71
CA MET A 176 -7.93 6.48 9.53
C MET A 176 -7.11 6.32 10.82
N LYS A 177 -7.73 6.59 11.98
CA LYS A 177 -7.09 6.33 13.27
C LYS A 177 -6.91 4.83 13.52
N LYS A 178 -7.93 4.01 13.24
CA LYS A 178 -7.83 2.53 13.30
C LYS A 178 -6.75 2.00 12.38
N VAL A 179 -6.66 2.52 11.16
CA VAL A 179 -5.58 2.16 10.21
C VAL A 179 -4.21 2.50 10.78
N TYR A 180 -4.05 3.69 11.35
CA TYR A 180 -2.79 4.11 11.96
C TYR A 180 -2.37 3.20 13.12
N GLU A 181 -3.29 2.90 14.05
CA GLU A 181 -3.04 2.01 15.18
C GLU A 181 -2.70 0.59 14.71
N ASN A 182 -3.46 0.07 13.74
CA ASN A 182 -3.18 -1.22 13.12
C ASN A 182 -1.81 -1.23 12.41
N ALA A 183 -1.46 -0.16 11.73
CA ALA A 183 -0.19 -0.03 11.02
C ALA A 183 1.02 -0.13 11.98
N CYS A 184 0.94 0.53 13.13
CA CYS A 184 1.98 0.43 14.16
C CYS A 184 2.09 -1.01 14.69
N MET A 185 0.95 -1.65 14.99
CA MET A 185 0.91 -3.04 15.46
C MET A 185 1.47 -4.03 14.42
N VAL A 186 1.09 -3.90 13.16
CA VAL A 186 1.57 -4.79 12.07
C VAL A 186 3.05 -4.59 11.83
N ALA A 187 3.55 -3.34 11.89
CA ALA A 187 4.99 -3.07 11.76
C ALA A 187 5.81 -3.74 12.88
N GLU A 188 5.30 -3.78 14.11
CA GLU A 188 5.92 -4.52 15.23
C GLU A 188 5.82 -6.04 15.05
N TYR A 189 4.72 -6.54 14.51
CA TYR A 189 4.50 -7.97 14.27
C TYR A 189 5.40 -8.55 13.16
N LEU A 190 5.73 -7.75 12.14
CA LEU A 190 6.54 -8.17 10.99
C LEU A 190 8.05 -7.97 11.17
N ASN A 191 8.50 -7.27 12.23
CA ASN A 191 9.90 -7.13 12.60
C ASN A 191 10.40 -8.31 13.44
#